data_9e390e433c2ca174cf0aec8c39c5225c
#
_entry.id   9e390e433c2ca174cf0aec8c39c5225c
#
_cell.length_a   1.000
_cell.length_b   1.000
_cell.length_c   1.000
_cell.angle_alpha   90.00
_cell.angle_beta   90.00
_cell.angle_gamma   90.00
#
_symmetry.space_group_name_H-M   'P 1'
#
loop_
_entity.id
_entity.type
_entity.pdbx_description
1 polymer ?
#
loop_
_entity_poly.entity_id
_entity_poly.type
_entity_poly.pdbx_seq_one_letter_code
_entity_poly.pdbx_strand_id
1 'polypeptide(L)'
;MKNYIKAYIVSFARLVLKLGYIFPVKKHKIIFSSYEGMQYTCNPKYLFEGLFDSLDSSYEYVWVLNNPDFLPEKYRKSVKTAKYLSPTHIYHLLTSGIIISNLGIEPIIPKRASQKFINTWHGGGAYKRVSSDMNMFSKSEKYYINKMRDIRHKGTDYFLSSCERFTEVSSKDFYIDKARFIPSGLPRNDRFFNTTDEQRTIARNAFCKKYGIPNDNLLILYAPTFRGTHRKQEHIDNQVCSQEVAEAFVQRFNKDVTFLFRSHISKDSSMSDHFDNNVKMIDMTSYPDMQDLLEFADVLVTDYSSSIWDYCITNKPGFLFVPDLKQYNSDRGFYPIGLCHAYVSRNNRPIMHGNQNIFSRK
;
A
#
# COMPACT_ATOMS: atom_id res chain seq x y z
N MET A 1 23.98 -18.19 -9.00
CA MET A 1 25.20 -17.58 -8.43
C MET A 1 24.97 -16.12 -7.98
N LYS A 2 24.51 -15.23 -8.85
CA LYS A 2 24.31 -13.78 -8.55
C LYS A 2 23.46 -13.48 -7.29
N ASN A 3 22.38 -14.23 -7.03
CA ASN A 3 21.50 -14.00 -5.86
C ASN A 3 22.13 -14.46 -4.54
N TYR A 4 22.95 -15.49 -4.54
CA TYR A 4 23.71 -15.92 -3.37
C TYR A 4 24.74 -14.86 -2.98
N ILE A 5 25.50 -14.34 -3.97
CA ILE A 5 26.49 -13.27 -3.75
C ILE A 5 25.81 -12.04 -3.13
N LYS A 6 24.65 -11.61 -3.66
CA LYS A 6 23.88 -10.50 -3.08
C LYS A 6 23.51 -10.74 -1.61
N ALA A 7 23.07 -11.95 -1.26
CA ALA A 7 22.73 -12.27 0.12
C ALA A 7 23.94 -12.17 1.06
N TYR A 8 25.14 -12.59 0.61
CA TYR A 8 26.39 -12.45 1.38
C TYR A 8 26.81 -10.99 1.52
N ILE A 9 26.69 -10.18 0.44
CA ILE A 9 26.98 -8.74 0.51
C ILE A 9 26.10 -8.05 1.57
N VAL A 10 24.80 -8.34 1.59
CA VAL A 10 23.90 -7.79 2.61
C VAL A 10 24.33 -8.22 4.03
N SER A 11 24.69 -9.48 4.22
CA SER A 11 25.15 -9.99 5.52
C SER A 11 26.45 -9.33 5.97
N PHE A 12 27.40 -9.12 5.06
CA PHE A 12 28.64 -8.42 5.33
C PHE A 12 28.41 -6.94 5.67
N ALA A 13 27.58 -6.24 4.86
CA ALA A 13 27.22 -4.84 5.13
C ALA A 13 26.58 -4.68 6.52
N ARG A 14 25.71 -5.62 6.94
CA ARG A 14 25.15 -5.62 8.30
C ARG A 14 26.23 -5.74 9.38
N LEU A 15 27.25 -6.57 9.14
CA LEU A 15 28.35 -6.73 10.10
C LEU A 15 29.13 -5.41 10.24
N VAL A 16 29.47 -4.78 9.13
CA VAL A 16 30.17 -3.49 9.12
C VAL A 16 29.33 -2.40 9.80
N LEU A 17 28.02 -2.33 9.52
CA LEU A 17 27.14 -1.34 10.13
C LEU A 17 26.92 -1.51 11.63
N LYS A 18 27.30 -2.67 12.23
CA LYS A 18 27.35 -2.83 13.68
C LYS A 18 28.41 -1.92 14.36
N LEU A 19 29.40 -1.43 13.62
CA LEU A 19 30.33 -0.42 14.14
C LEU A 19 29.57 0.85 14.58
N GLY A 20 28.44 1.16 13.94
CA GLY A 20 27.57 2.25 14.36
C GLY A 20 26.89 2.05 15.72
N TYR A 21 27.09 0.90 16.37
CA TYR A 21 26.59 0.66 17.73
C TYR A 21 27.34 1.48 18.81
N ILE A 22 28.41 2.18 18.45
CA ILE A 22 29.04 3.20 19.31
C ILE A 22 28.06 4.35 19.63
N PHE A 23 27.13 4.66 18.75
CA PHE A 23 26.11 5.68 18.99
C PHE A 23 25.00 5.13 19.89
N PRO A 24 24.59 5.85 20.96
CA PRO A 24 23.53 5.36 21.87
C PRO A 24 22.16 5.37 21.18
N VAL A 25 21.31 4.43 21.59
CA VAL A 25 19.90 4.41 21.21
C VAL A 25 19.15 5.43 22.07
N LYS A 26 18.45 6.36 21.41
CA LYS A 26 17.58 7.35 22.04
C LYS A 26 16.16 6.79 22.16
N LYS A 27 15.72 6.51 23.40
CA LYS A 27 14.42 5.86 23.67
C LYS A 27 13.23 6.64 23.12
N HIS A 28 13.25 7.98 23.20
CA HIS A 28 12.18 8.86 22.74
C HIS A 28 12.38 9.35 21.30
N LYS A 29 13.14 8.64 20.50
CA LYS A 29 13.30 8.94 19.08
C LYS A 29 12.56 7.92 18.25
N ILE A 30 11.66 8.40 17.39
CA ILE A 30 10.83 7.59 16.52
C ILE A 30 11.18 7.90 15.06
N ILE A 31 11.48 6.87 14.28
CA ILE A 31 11.69 6.99 12.83
C ILE A 31 10.55 6.32 12.07
N PHE A 32 9.99 7.04 11.09
CA PHE A 32 8.92 6.60 10.22
C PHE A 32 9.42 6.41 8.79
N SER A 33 8.94 5.37 8.13
CA SER A 33 9.21 5.10 6.71
C SER A 33 7.98 4.54 6.02
N SER A 34 7.66 5.09 4.86
CA SER A 34 6.61 4.58 3.98
C SER A 34 7.19 4.36 2.59
N TYR A 35 7.04 3.14 2.06
CA TYR A 35 7.53 2.75 0.73
C TYR A 35 8.97 3.21 0.44
N GLU A 36 9.90 2.94 1.38
CA GLU A 36 11.33 3.28 1.22
C GLU A 36 11.55 4.79 0.98
N GLY A 37 10.73 5.62 1.61
CA GLY A 37 10.83 7.10 1.51
C GLY A 37 10.23 7.69 0.23
N MET A 38 9.51 6.90 -0.56
CA MET A 38 8.90 7.40 -1.79
C MET A 38 7.69 8.31 -1.54
N GLN A 39 7.02 8.17 -0.39
CA GLN A 39 5.79 8.92 -0.10
C GLN A 39 5.59 9.16 1.40
N TYR A 40 4.93 10.26 1.74
CA TYR A 40 4.34 10.51 3.05
C TYR A 40 2.88 10.02 3.05
N THR A 41 2.66 8.73 3.37
CA THR A 41 1.36 8.09 3.20
C THR A 41 1.23 6.79 4.01
N CYS A 42 0.11 6.10 3.86
CA CYS A 42 -0.17 4.79 4.44
C CYS A 42 -0.16 4.79 5.97
N ASN A 43 -0.18 3.61 6.60
CA ASN A 43 -0.25 3.48 8.05
C ASN A 43 0.79 4.29 8.84
N PRO A 44 2.08 4.41 8.40
CA PRO A 44 3.05 5.24 9.10
C PRO A 44 2.66 6.71 9.20
N LYS A 45 2.01 7.28 8.16
CA LYS A 45 1.52 8.67 8.17
C LYS A 45 0.47 8.87 9.26
N TYR A 46 -0.55 8.04 9.27
CA TYR A 46 -1.66 8.18 10.23
C TYR A 46 -1.22 7.93 11.67
N LEU A 47 -0.31 6.97 11.88
CA LEU A 47 0.32 6.79 13.20
C LEU A 47 1.15 7.99 13.62
N PHE A 48 1.93 8.57 12.70
CA PHE A 48 2.73 9.74 13.00
C PHE A 48 1.84 10.93 13.37
N GLU A 49 0.80 11.21 12.59
CA GLU A 49 -0.11 12.34 12.84
C GLU A 49 -0.78 12.20 14.22
N GLY A 50 -1.31 11.01 14.56
CA GLY A 50 -1.90 10.76 15.87
C GLY A 50 -0.89 10.83 17.03
N LEU A 51 0.33 10.34 16.85
CA LEU A 51 1.37 10.40 17.88
C LEU A 51 1.91 11.81 18.05
N PHE A 52 2.06 12.57 16.97
CA PHE A 52 2.55 13.95 17.01
C PHE A 52 1.61 14.87 17.80
N ASP A 53 0.31 14.64 17.67
CA ASP A 53 -0.71 15.42 18.38
C ASP A 53 -0.91 14.96 19.85
N SER A 54 -0.49 13.72 20.19
CA SER A 54 -0.77 13.11 21.51
C SER A 54 0.43 13.04 22.44
N LEU A 55 1.66 12.97 21.90
CA LEU A 55 2.87 12.84 22.71
C LEU A 55 3.46 14.24 23.00
N ASP A 56 4.18 14.30 24.12
CA ASP A 56 4.86 15.52 24.55
C ASP A 56 6.09 15.88 23.70
N SER A 57 6.65 17.06 23.92
CA SER A 57 7.82 17.59 23.19
C SER A 57 9.14 16.86 23.46
N SER A 58 9.17 15.86 24.34
CA SER A 58 10.38 15.04 24.60
C SER A 58 10.69 14.07 23.47
N TYR A 59 9.73 13.81 22.59
CA TYR A 59 9.90 12.90 21.46
C TYR A 59 10.55 13.58 20.26
N GLU A 60 11.58 12.93 19.70
CA GLU A 60 12.24 13.32 18.45
C GLU A 60 11.64 12.49 17.30
N TYR A 61 11.10 13.17 16.29
CA TYR A 61 10.52 12.54 15.12
C TYR A 61 11.43 12.65 13.90
N VAL A 62 11.54 11.54 13.16
CA VAL A 62 12.30 11.47 11.91
C VAL A 62 11.45 10.81 10.84
N TRP A 63 11.33 11.44 9.67
CA TRP A 63 10.71 10.85 8.51
C TRP A 63 11.75 10.50 7.43
N VAL A 64 11.67 9.28 6.91
CA VAL A 64 12.45 8.88 5.74
C VAL A 64 11.70 9.31 4.49
N LEU A 65 12.24 10.29 3.77
CA LEU A 65 11.64 10.84 2.54
C LEU A 65 12.72 11.15 1.51
N ASN A 66 12.53 10.65 0.28
CA ASN A 66 13.43 10.96 -0.84
C ASN A 66 13.26 12.40 -1.34
N ASN A 67 12.06 12.95 -1.19
CA ASN A 67 11.77 14.37 -1.35
C ASN A 67 11.21 14.92 -0.03
N PRO A 68 11.93 15.83 0.68
CA PRO A 68 11.48 16.42 1.93
C PRO A 68 10.16 17.21 1.80
N ASP A 69 9.84 17.71 0.61
CA ASP A 69 8.63 18.49 0.36
C ASP A 69 7.34 17.67 0.49
N PHE A 70 7.45 16.35 0.50
CA PHE A 70 6.30 15.48 0.81
C PHE A 70 5.84 15.60 2.26
N LEU A 71 6.71 16.07 3.18
CA LEU A 71 6.30 16.37 4.55
C LEU A 71 5.46 17.65 4.58
N PRO A 72 4.23 17.63 5.13
CA PRO A 72 3.38 18.82 5.26
C PRO A 72 4.11 19.96 5.99
N GLU A 73 3.91 21.19 5.54
CA GLU A 73 4.60 22.37 6.03
C GLU A 73 4.49 22.54 7.57
N LYS A 74 3.31 22.23 8.12
CA LYS A 74 3.05 22.30 9.56
C LYS A 74 4.01 21.46 10.42
N TYR A 75 4.64 20.42 9.85
CA TYR A 75 5.57 19.53 10.56
C TYR A 75 7.04 19.85 10.31
N ARG A 76 7.39 20.61 9.25
CA ARG A 76 8.78 20.80 8.78
C ARG A 76 9.71 21.40 9.83
N LYS A 77 9.19 22.20 10.76
CA LYS A 77 10.01 22.80 11.83
C LYS A 77 10.34 21.84 12.96
N SER A 78 9.49 20.84 13.20
CA SER A 78 9.57 19.93 14.36
C SER A 78 10.03 18.54 14.02
N VAL A 79 10.07 18.16 12.72
CA VAL A 79 10.36 16.82 12.25
C VAL A 79 11.58 16.82 11.36
N LYS A 80 12.55 15.96 11.67
CA LYS A 80 13.74 15.76 10.84
C LYS A 80 13.40 14.87 9.65
N THR A 81 14.03 15.12 8.51
CA THR A 81 13.92 14.26 7.34
C THR A 81 15.26 13.62 7.00
N ALA A 82 15.22 12.42 6.45
CA ALA A 82 16.38 11.70 5.96
C ALA A 82 16.07 11.00 4.64
N LYS A 83 16.95 11.13 3.64
CA LYS A 83 16.82 10.45 2.36
C LYS A 83 17.10 8.95 2.55
N TYR A 84 16.28 8.10 1.94
CA TYR A 84 16.43 6.65 1.99
C TYR A 84 17.86 6.18 1.63
N LEU A 85 18.40 5.27 2.44
CA LEU A 85 19.78 4.75 2.35
C LEU A 85 20.92 5.79 2.41
N SER A 86 20.63 7.05 2.75
CA SER A 86 21.69 8.03 3.03
C SER A 86 22.39 7.72 4.37
N PRO A 87 23.62 8.25 4.57
CA PRO A 87 24.28 8.15 5.88
C PRO A 87 23.41 8.67 7.04
N THR A 88 22.65 9.72 6.82
CA THR A 88 21.71 10.30 7.80
C THR A 88 20.59 9.30 8.13
N HIS A 89 20.01 8.64 7.13
CA HIS A 89 19.01 7.58 7.35
C HIS A 89 19.57 6.43 8.16
N ILE A 90 20.77 5.95 7.81
CA ILE A 90 21.45 4.84 8.54
C ILE A 90 21.70 5.25 10.00
N TYR A 91 22.22 6.46 10.23
CA TYR A 91 22.43 7.00 11.58
C TYR A 91 21.11 7.05 12.37
N HIS A 92 20.03 7.57 11.76
CA HIS A 92 18.76 7.64 12.44
C HIS A 92 18.17 6.25 12.74
N LEU A 93 18.28 5.28 11.83
CA LEU A 93 17.84 3.90 12.10
C LEU A 93 18.64 3.24 13.23
N LEU A 94 19.96 3.45 13.28
CA LEU A 94 20.80 2.88 14.32
C LEU A 94 20.58 3.49 15.71
N THR A 95 20.03 4.71 15.77
CA THR A 95 19.89 5.47 17.03
C THR A 95 18.45 5.71 17.48
N SER A 96 17.45 5.35 16.69
CA SER A 96 16.02 5.47 17.08
C SER A 96 15.61 4.34 18.02
N GLY A 97 14.90 4.69 19.09
CA GLY A 97 14.32 3.70 20.02
C GLY A 97 13.13 2.96 19.40
N ILE A 98 12.37 3.65 18.55
CA ILE A 98 11.20 3.10 17.87
C ILE A 98 11.35 3.29 16.36
N ILE A 99 11.10 2.22 15.61
CA ILE A 99 11.13 2.19 14.15
C ILE A 99 9.74 1.79 13.67
N ILE A 100 9.13 2.57 12.79
CA ILE A 100 7.80 2.32 12.23
C ILE A 100 7.91 2.32 10.70
N SER A 101 7.54 1.19 10.08
CA SER A 101 7.61 1.04 8.62
C SER A 101 6.50 0.14 8.09
N ASN A 102 6.08 0.38 6.85
CA ASN A 102 5.07 -0.43 6.16
C ASN A 102 5.65 -1.52 5.24
N LEU A 103 6.99 -1.64 5.15
CA LEU A 103 7.67 -2.63 4.30
C LEU A 103 8.59 -3.60 5.06
N GLY A 104 8.78 -3.40 6.35
CA GLY A 104 9.79 -4.11 7.13
C GLY A 104 11.05 -3.27 7.34
N ILE A 105 11.99 -3.80 8.14
CA ILE A 105 13.26 -3.13 8.40
C ILE A 105 14.23 -3.32 7.23
N GLU A 106 15.10 -2.32 7.01
CA GLU A 106 16.12 -2.41 5.97
C GLU A 106 17.06 -3.60 6.18
N PRO A 107 17.19 -4.52 5.17
CA PRO A 107 18.00 -5.73 5.35
C PRO A 107 19.47 -5.47 5.68
N ILE A 108 20.04 -4.37 5.19
CA ILE A 108 21.45 -4.04 5.46
C ILE A 108 21.68 -3.49 6.86
N ILE A 109 20.63 -2.99 7.54
CA ILE A 109 20.78 -2.29 8.83
C ILE A 109 20.50 -3.26 10.00
N PRO A 110 21.46 -3.45 10.90
CA PRO A 110 21.26 -4.29 12.07
C PRO A 110 20.40 -3.56 13.11
N LYS A 111 19.29 -4.16 13.55
CA LYS A 111 18.48 -3.66 14.67
C LYS A 111 19.04 -4.18 15.99
N ARG A 112 19.11 -3.33 17.00
CA ARG A 112 19.51 -3.71 18.38
C ARG A 112 18.30 -4.24 19.16
N ALA A 113 18.59 -5.05 20.20
CA ALA A 113 17.53 -5.57 21.09
C ALA A 113 16.79 -4.45 21.85
N SER A 114 17.47 -3.33 22.14
CA SER A 114 16.87 -2.16 22.81
C SER A 114 15.96 -1.32 21.92
N GLN A 115 15.95 -1.55 20.62
CA GLN A 115 15.06 -0.86 19.66
C GLN A 115 13.79 -1.67 19.47
N LYS A 116 12.65 -1.00 19.35
CA LYS A 116 11.37 -1.60 19.00
C LYS A 116 11.04 -1.33 17.54
N PHE A 117 10.68 -2.37 16.78
CA PHE A 117 10.23 -2.26 15.41
C PHE A 117 8.74 -2.63 15.30
N ILE A 118 7.96 -1.68 14.81
CA ILE A 118 6.54 -1.82 14.52
C ILE A 118 6.38 -1.91 13.00
N ASN A 119 6.01 -3.08 12.51
CA ASN A 119 5.66 -3.27 11.12
C ASN A 119 4.16 -3.02 10.95
N THR A 120 3.83 -1.96 10.22
CA THR A 120 2.42 -1.59 10.00
C THR A 120 1.83 -2.29 8.80
N TRP A 121 2.67 -2.89 7.95
CA TRP A 121 2.31 -3.42 6.65
C TRP A 121 1.57 -2.39 5.77
N HIS A 122 1.09 -2.81 4.62
CA HIS A 122 0.42 -1.94 3.64
C HIS A 122 -0.75 -2.62 2.91
N GLY A 123 -1.17 -3.80 3.33
CA GLY A 123 -2.31 -4.54 2.78
C GLY A 123 -3.20 -5.09 3.87
N GLY A 124 -4.51 -4.84 3.79
CA GLY A 124 -5.46 -5.26 4.82
C GLY A 124 -5.96 -6.69 4.67
N GLY A 125 -5.85 -7.30 3.49
CA GLY A 125 -6.35 -8.65 3.20
C GLY A 125 -5.25 -9.61 2.77
N ALA A 126 -5.37 -10.86 3.18
CA ALA A 126 -4.40 -11.92 2.86
C ALA A 126 -5.06 -12.96 1.94
N TYR A 127 -5.20 -12.65 0.66
CA TYR A 127 -5.78 -13.58 -0.30
C TYR A 127 -4.81 -14.02 -1.41
N LYS A 128 -3.81 -13.21 -1.78
CA LYS A 128 -2.77 -13.55 -2.76
C LYS A 128 -1.48 -13.94 -2.05
N ARG A 129 -0.76 -14.91 -2.61
CA ARG A 129 0.53 -15.34 -2.10
C ARG A 129 1.57 -14.23 -2.21
N VAL A 130 2.45 -14.15 -1.22
CA VAL A 130 3.50 -13.14 -1.14
C VAL A 130 4.88 -13.80 -0.98
N SER A 131 5.94 -13.01 -1.21
CA SER A 131 7.34 -13.45 -1.03
C SER A 131 7.68 -14.71 -1.86
N SER A 132 8.36 -15.67 -1.25
CA SER A 132 8.85 -16.89 -1.88
C SER A 132 7.76 -17.91 -2.22
N ASP A 133 6.55 -17.73 -1.71
CA ASP A 133 5.44 -18.64 -1.97
C ASP A 133 4.83 -18.42 -3.36
N MET A 134 5.22 -17.35 -4.05
CA MET A 134 4.89 -17.15 -5.46
C MET A 134 5.56 -18.20 -6.34
N ASN A 135 4.82 -18.73 -7.31
CA ASN A 135 5.27 -19.84 -8.14
C ASN A 135 6.37 -19.45 -9.13
N MET A 136 6.40 -18.18 -9.55
CA MET A 136 7.25 -17.64 -10.63
C MET A 136 8.74 -17.58 -10.33
N PHE A 137 9.18 -17.79 -9.09
CA PHE A 137 10.59 -17.62 -8.72
C PHE A 137 11.42 -18.89 -8.87
N SER A 138 12.64 -18.76 -9.42
CA SER A 138 13.66 -19.79 -9.45
C SER A 138 14.18 -20.14 -8.04
N LYS A 139 14.84 -21.29 -7.88
CA LYS A 139 15.45 -21.71 -6.59
C LYS A 139 16.40 -20.66 -6.01
N SER A 140 17.23 -20.01 -6.84
CA SER A 140 18.18 -18.98 -6.36
C SER A 140 17.49 -17.68 -5.96
N GLU A 141 16.40 -17.32 -6.62
CA GLU A 141 15.57 -16.18 -6.24
C GLU A 141 14.82 -16.44 -4.95
N LYS A 142 14.20 -17.61 -4.80
CA LYS A 142 13.55 -18.04 -3.55
C LYS A 142 14.53 -18.00 -2.37
N TYR A 143 15.78 -18.48 -2.55
CA TYR A 143 16.81 -18.40 -1.52
C TYR A 143 17.06 -16.93 -1.08
N TYR A 144 17.29 -16.03 -2.04
CA TYR A 144 17.53 -14.61 -1.75
C TYR A 144 16.33 -13.96 -1.07
N ILE A 145 15.13 -14.17 -1.60
CA ILE A 145 13.89 -13.63 -1.04
C ILE A 145 13.68 -14.11 0.39
N ASN A 146 13.86 -15.41 0.67
CA ASN A 146 13.72 -15.97 2.01
C ASN A 146 14.76 -15.36 2.96
N LYS A 147 16.00 -15.26 2.54
CA LYS A 147 17.06 -14.65 3.34
C LYS A 147 16.74 -13.19 3.69
N MET A 148 16.27 -12.41 2.73
CA MET A 148 15.87 -11.02 2.94
C MET A 148 14.63 -10.92 3.83
N ARG A 149 13.65 -11.80 3.62
CA ARG A 149 12.44 -11.88 4.46
C ARG A 149 12.81 -12.16 5.92
N ASP A 150 13.64 -13.16 6.17
CA ASP A 150 14.07 -13.49 7.52
C ASP A 150 14.73 -12.29 8.20
N ILE A 151 15.59 -11.58 7.47
CA ILE A 151 16.25 -10.39 8.00
C ILE A 151 15.23 -9.28 8.30
N ARG A 152 14.31 -9.01 7.38
CA ARG A 152 13.33 -7.92 7.49
C ARG A 152 12.33 -8.15 8.62
N HIS A 153 11.88 -9.39 8.78
CA HIS A 153 10.73 -9.67 9.65
C HIS A 153 11.11 -10.31 10.98
N LYS A 154 12.23 -11.05 11.06
CA LYS A 154 12.70 -11.65 12.33
C LYS A 154 12.91 -10.63 13.44
N GLY A 155 13.28 -9.39 13.09
CA GLY A 155 13.44 -8.27 14.01
C GLY A 155 12.14 -7.53 14.36
N THR A 156 10.99 -7.94 13.83
CA THR A 156 9.69 -7.30 14.12
C THR A 156 9.28 -7.60 15.55
N ASP A 157 9.09 -6.56 16.36
CA ASP A 157 8.56 -6.70 17.72
C ASP A 157 7.03 -6.69 17.72
N TYR A 158 6.42 -5.85 16.87
CA TYR A 158 4.97 -5.72 16.71
C TYR A 158 4.59 -5.64 15.24
N PHE A 159 3.49 -6.28 14.90
CA PHE A 159 2.93 -6.26 13.55
C PHE A 159 1.45 -5.89 13.61
N LEU A 160 1.01 -4.84 12.90
CA LEU A 160 -0.40 -4.45 12.90
C LEU A 160 -1.23 -5.43 12.08
N SER A 161 -2.36 -5.83 12.61
CA SER A 161 -3.28 -6.77 11.96
C SER A 161 -4.66 -6.16 11.76
N SER A 162 -5.21 -6.35 10.58
CA SER A 162 -6.57 -5.94 10.23
C SER A 162 -7.65 -6.89 10.75
N CYS A 163 -7.32 -8.17 10.91
CA CYS A 163 -8.24 -9.21 11.37
C CYS A 163 -7.50 -10.50 11.71
N GLU A 164 -8.18 -11.43 12.38
CA GLU A 164 -7.63 -12.73 12.75
C GLU A 164 -7.10 -13.51 11.54
N ARG A 165 -7.86 -13.55 10.45
CA ARG A 165 -7.44 -14.22 9.21
C ARG A 165 -6.15 -13.65 8.64
N PHE A 166 -6.00 -12.33 8.66
CA PHE A 166 -4.75 -11.69 8.24
C PHE A 166 -3.58 -12.11 9.15
N THR A 167 -3.79 -12.18 10.47
CA THR A 167 -2.81 -12.68 11.43
C THR A 167 -2.39 -14.12 11.13
N GLU A 168 -3.36 -15.01 10.90
CA GLU A 168 -3.08 -16.42 10.60
C GLU A 168 -2.21 -16.63 9.37
N VAL A 169 -2.52 -15.92 8.28
CA VAL A 169 -1.77 -16.02 7.03
C VAL A 169 -0.41 -15.34 7.16
N SER A 170 -0.40 -14.07 7.60
CA SER A 170 0.82 -13.26 7.64
C SER A 170 1.84 -13.77 8.65
N SER A 171 1.42 -14.41 9.75
CA SER A 171 2.35 -15.04 10.70
C SER A 171 3.18 -16.14 10.04
N LYS A 172 2.57 -16.91 9.17
CA LYS A 172 3.22 -17.97 8.39
C LYS A 172 4.11 -17.40 7.28
N ASP A 173 3.58 -16.42 6.52
CA ASP A 173 4.27 -15.83 5.38
C ASP A 173 5.55 -15.09 5.77
N PHE A 174 5.52 -14.42 6.91
CA PHE A 174 6.64 -13.62 7.41
C PHE A 174 7.45 -14.29 8.50
N TYR A 175 7.07 -15.51 8.91
CA TYR A 175 7.69 -16.24 10.04
C TYR A 175 7.76 -15.39 11.32
N ILE A 176 6.65 -14.72 11.64
CA ILE A 176 6.50 -13.91 12.86
C ILE A 176 5.52 -14.63 13.78
N ASP A 177 5.87 -14.74 15.05
CA ASP A 177 4.97 -15.29 16.05
C ASP A 177 3.66 -14.53 16.12
N LYS A 178 2.54 -15.24 16.15
CA LYS A 178 1.19 -14.65 16.25
C LYS A 178 1.03 -13.72 17.45
N ALA A 179 1.72 -13.99 18.55
CA ALA A 179 1.70 -13.15 19.75
C ALA A 179 2.25 -11.74 19.53
N ARG A 180 2.96 -11.49 18.43
CA ARG A 180 3.47 -10.16 18.07
C ARG A 180 2.48 -9.35 17.21
N PHE A 181 1.38 -9.96 16.77
CA PHE A 181 0.36 -9.26 16.00
C PHE A 181 -0.59 -8.49 16.92
N ILE A 182 -0.79 -7.21 16.60
CA ILE A 182 -1.71 -6.32 17.31
C ILE A 182 -2.98 -6.20 16.46
N PRO A 183 -4.14 -6.68 16.91
CA PRO A 183 -5.41 -6.62 16.17
C PRO A 183 -6.04 -5.23 16.28
N SER A 184 -5.31 -4.20 15.84
CA SER A 184 -5.73 -2.80 15.93
C SER A 184 -6.51 -2.30 14.73
N GLY A 185 -6.65 -3.11 13.68
CA GLY A 185 -7.00 -2.58 12.38
C GLY A 185 -5.79 -1.90 11.70
N LEU A 186 -6.06 -1.15 10.65
CA LEU A 186 -5.04 -0.38 9.93
C LEU A 186 -5.27 1.13 10.17
N PRO A 187 -4.33 1.85 10.78
CA PRO A 187 -4.48 3.27 11.13
C PRO A 187 -4.93 4.17 9.96
N ARG A 188 -4.51 3.86 8.74
CA ARG A 188 -4.94 4.60 7.54
C ARG A 188 -6.45 4.55 7.29
N ASN A 189 -7.14 3.56 7.86
CA ASN A 189 -8.57 3.38 7.68
C ASN A 189 -9.40 4.12 8.75
N ASP A 190 -8.78 4.61 9.81
CA ASP A 190 -9.46 5.35 10.88
C ASP A 190 -10.17 6.60 10.35
N ARG A 191 -9.63 7.21 9.28
CA ARG A 191 -10.26 8.35 8.62
C ARG A 191 -11.69 8.07 8.13
N PHE A 192 -11.96 6.84 7.65
CA PHE A 192 -13.31 6.48 7.18
C PHE A 192 -14.36 6.49 8.29
N PHE A 193 -13.93 6.42 9.54
CA PHE A 193 -14.80 6.48 10.72
C PHE A 193 -14.79 7.86 11.38
N ASN A 194 -13.65 8.56 11.38
CA ASN A 194 -13.46 9.80 12.13
C ASN A 194 -13.80 11.06 11.33
N THR A 195 -13.92 10.97 9.99
CA THR A 195 -14.29 12.11 9.14
C THR A 195 -15.82 12.25 9.08
N THR A 196 -16.34 13.45 9.33
CA THR A 196 -17.78 13.73 9.19
C THR A 196 -18.19 13.83 7.72
N ASP A 197 -19.48 13.68 7.42
CA ASP A 197 -19.97 13.80 6.04
C ASP A 197 -19.78 15.21 5.47
N GLU A 198 -19.85 16.24 6.30
CA GLU A 198 -19.54 17.61 5.90
C GLU A 198 -18.07 17.76 5.52
N GLN A 199 -17.16 17.26 6.35
CA GLN A 199 -15.71 17.28 6.06
C GLN A 199 -15.37 16.51 4.78
N ARG A 200 -16.00 15.34 4.55
CA ARG A 200 -15.85 14.57 3.31
C ARG A 200 -16.32 15.38 2.09
N THR A 201 -17.47 16.02 2.20
CA THR A 201 -18.04 16.84 1.13
C THR A 201 -17.13 18.00 0.78
N ILE A 202 -16.64 18.73 1.78
CA ILE A 202 -15.69 19.84 1.59
C ILE A 202 -14.41 19.35 0.91
N ALA A 203 -13.81 18.25 1.39
CA ALA A 203 -12.58 17.69 0.85
C ALA A 203 -12.77 17.19 -0.60
N ARG A 204 -13.89 16.50 -0.88
CA ARG A 204 -14.25 16.05 -2.23
C ARG A 204 -14.44 17.24 -3.18
N ASN A 205 -15.16 18.28 -2.78
CA ASN A 205 -15.38 19.45 -3.59
C ASN A 205 -14.07 20.20 -3.91
N ALA A 206 -13.17 20.30 -2.93
CA ALA A 206 -11.84 20.87 -3.14
C ALA A 206 -11.01 20.03 -4.12
N PHE A 207 -11.07 18.70 -4.02
CA PHE A 207 -10.45 17.77 -4.95
C PHE A 207 -11.03 17.96 -6.37
N CYS A 208 -12.36 17.93 -6.52
CA CYS A 208 -13.02 18.12 -7.81
C CYS A 208 -12.64 19.46 -8.45
N LYS A 209 -12.65 20.55 -7.68
CA LYS A 209 -12.23 21.88 -8.16
C LYS A 209 -10.78 21.88 -8.64
N LYS A 210 -9.87 21.25 -7.89
CA LYS A 210 -8.45 21.18 -8.25
C LYS A 210 -8.21 20.49 -9.59
N TYR A 211 -8.99 19.45 -9.90
CA TYR A 211 -8.83 18.65 -11.11
C TYR A 211 -9.85 18.98 -12.23
N GLY A 212 -10.61 20.06 -12.07
CA GLY A 212 -11.61 20.48 -13.06
C GLY A 212 -12.73 19.45 -13.30
N ILE A 213 -13.15 18.75 -12.22
CA ILE A 213 -14.21 17.76 -12.26
C ILE A 213 -15.50 18.41 -11.79
N PRO A 214 -16.63 18.28 -12.51
CA PRO A 214 -17.93 18.67 -11.99
C PRO A 214 -18.27 17.92 -10.70
N ASN A 215 -18.81 18.60 -9.68
CA ASN A 215 -19.06 18.00 -8.38
C ASN A 215 -20.10 16.88 -8.38
N ASP A 216 -20.99 16.89 -9.34
CA ASP A 216 -22.08 15.93 -9.55
C ASP A 216 -21.64 14.68 -10.34
N ASN A 217 -20.45 14.71 -10.97
CA ASN A 217 -19.93 13.53 -11.67
C ASN A 217 -19.74 12.35 -10.75
N LEU A 218 -20.05 11.16 -11.27
CA LEU A 218 -19.71 9.88 -10.66
C LEU A 218 -18.20 9.66 -10.79
N LEU A 219 -17.49 9.53 -9.66
CA LEU A 219 -16.06 9.26 -9.65
C LEU A 219 -15.81 7.76 -9.60
N ILE A 220 -15.23 7.21 -10.65
CA ILE A 220 -14.86 5.79 -10.72
C ILE A 220 -13.35 5.68 -10.58
N LEU A 221 -12.88 5.12 -9.45
CA LEU A 221 -11.47 4.84 -9.24
C LEU A 221 -11.11 3.48 -9.86
N TYR A 222 -10.29 3.50 -10.91
CA TYR A 222 -9.69 2.31 -11.47
C TYR A 222 -8.26 2.15 -10.93
N ALA A 223 -8.04 1.14 -10.07
CA ALA A 223 -6.78 0.90 -9.39
C ALA A 223 -6.30 -0.54 -9.59
N PRO A 224 -5.76 -0.88 -10.77
CA PRO A 224 -5.28 -2.23 -11.07
C PRO A 224 -3.98 -2.56 -10.34
N THR A 225 -3.78 -3.85 -10.03
CA THR A 225 -2.52 -4.37 -9.51
C THR A 225 -1.46 -4.41 -10.60
N PHE A 226 -0.24 -4.07 -10.25
CA PHE A 226 0.92 -4.22 -11.12
C PHE A 226 1.05 -5.65 -11.67
N ARG A 227 1.38 -5.77 -12.97
CA ARG A 227 1.66 -7.02 -13.67
C ARG A 227 3.14 -7.17 -13.94
N GLY A 228 3.61 -8.42 -13.96
CA GLY A 228 4.99 -8.74 -14.26
C GLY A 228 5.94 -8.67 -13.05
N THR A 229 7.20 -8.51 -13.32
CA THR A 229 8.28 -8.35 -12.32
C THR A 229 8.84 -6.94 -12.41
N HIS A 230 9.63 -6.51 -11.39
CA HIS A 230 10.36 -5.23 -11.44
C HIS A 230 11.28 -5.07 -12.66
N ARG A 231 11.51 -6.15 -13.45
CA ARG A 231 12.37 -6.16 -14.64
C ARG A 231 11.61 -6.27 -15.95
N LYS A 232 10.34 -6.68 -15.92
CA LYS A 232 9.51 -6.85 -17.11
C LYS A 232 8.09 -6.46 -16.72
N GLN A 233 7.69 -5.28 -17.14
CA GLN A 233 6.30 -4.84 -17.02
C GLN A 233 5.46 -5.55 -18.06
N GLU A 234 4.27 -5.95 -17.68
CA GLU A 234 3.25 -6.46 -18.57
C GLU A 234 2.12 -5.43 -18.69
N HIS A 235 1.49 -5.41 -19.84
CA HIS A 235 0.42 -4.46 -20.16
C HIS A 235 -0.75 -4.60 -19.18
N ILE A 236 -1.25 -3.47 -18.69
CA ILE A 236 -2.49 -3.41 -17.91
C ILE A 236 -3.63 -3.22 -18.91
N ASP A 237 -4.67 -4.04 -18.78
CA ASP A 237 -5.87 -3.95 -19.62
C ASP A 237 -6.67 -2.69 -19.25
N ASN A 238 -6.89 -1.80 -20.24
CA ASN A 238 -7.55 -0.52 -20.04
C ASN A 238 -9.03 -0.54 -20.46
N GLN A 239 -9.58 -1.69 -20.80
CA GLN A 239 -10.99 -1.82 -21.20
C GLN A 239 -11.98 -1.24 -20.18
N VAL A 240 -11.57 -1.19 -18.90
CA VAL A 240 -12.37 -0.56 -17.82
C VAL A 240 -12.64 0.94 -18.08
N CYS A 241 -11.71 1.63 -18.72
CA CYS A 241 -11.82 3.07 -19.00
C CYS A 241 -12.28 3.34 -20.44
N SER A 242 -13.09 2.46 -21.01
CA SER A 242 -13.68 2.62 -22.34
C SER A 242 -14.96 3.45 -22.32
N GLN A 243 -15.34 3.98 -23.48
CA GLN A 243 -16.60 4.70 -23.64
C GLN A 243 -17.81 3.81 -23.35
N GLU A 244 -17.78 2.55 -23.78
CA GLU A 244 -18.85 1.57 -23.54
C GLU A 244 -19.09 1.39 -22.03
N VAL A 245 -18.02 1.27 -21.24
CA VAL A 245 -18.11 1.13 -19.78
C VAL A 245 -18.62 2.43 -19.15
N ALA A 246 -18.15 3.60 -19.61
CA ALA A 246 -18.62 4.90 -19.14
C ALA A 246 -20.12 5.07 -19.39
N GLU A 247 -20.61 4.76 -20.59
CA GLU A 247 -22.03 4.82 -20.96
C GLU A 247 -22.89 3.90 -20.08
N ALA A 248 -22.41 2.69 -19.80
CA ALA A 248 -23.10 1.77 -18.92
C ALA A 248 -23.24 2.33 -17.48
N PHE A 249 -22.21 3.02 -16.96
CA PHE A 249 -22.29 3.70 -15.67
C PHE A 249 -23.24 4.91 -15.72
N VAL A 250 -23.19 5.72 -16.81
CA VAL A 250 -24.13 6.84 -17.01
C VAL A 250 -25.58 6.33 -17.01
N GLN A 251 -25.88 5.28 -17.76
CA GLN A 251 -27.22 4.67 -17.79
C GLN A 251 -27.65 4.14 -16.42
N ARG A 252 -26.73 3.54 -15.67
CA ARG A 252 -27.03 2.92 -14.37
C ARG A 252 -27.25 3.94 -13.26
N PHE A 253 -26.49 5.01 -13.24
CA PHE A 253 -26.46 5.97 -12.13
C PHE A 253 -27.09 7.32 -12.49
N ASN A 254 -27.43 7.56 -13.76
CA ASN A 254 -27.96 8.82 -14.29
C ASN A 254 -27.06 10.02 -13.93
N LYS A 255 -25.75 9.85 -14.08
CA LYS A 255 -24.71 10.86 -13.81
C LYS A 255 -23.59 10.76 -14.83
N ASP A 256 -23.01 11.90 -15.18
CA ASP A 256 -21.76 11.90 -15.94
C ASP A 256 -20.63 11.25 -15.16
N VAL A 257 -19.70 10.64 -15.87
CA VAL A 257 -18.63 9.82 -15.30
C VAL A 257 -17.27 10.51 -15.47
N THR A 258 -16.45 10.44 -14.43
CA THR A 258 -15.02 10.74 -14.50
C THR A 258 -14.24 9.55 -13.93
N PHE A 259 -13.34 8.98 -14.74
CA PHE A 259 -12.43 7.95 -14.26
C PHE A 259 -11.20 8.58 -13.58
N LEU A 260 -10.85 8.05 -12.43
CA LEU A 260 -9.61 8.31 -11.72
C LEU A 260 -8.75 7.07 -11.89
N PHE A 261 -7.71 7.15 -12.70
CA PHE A 261 -6.80 6.02 -12.91
C PHE A 261 -5.63 6.09 -11.92
N ARG A 262 -5.33 4.99 -11.22
CA ARG A 262 -4.17 4.91 -10.34
C ARG A 262 -3.41 3.61 -10.52
N SER A 263 -2.30 3.67 -11.22
CA SER A 263 -1.34 2.57 -11.31
C SER A 263 -0.46 2.47 -10.06
N HIS A 264 0.29 1.37 -9.97
CA HIS A 264 1.34 1.24 -8.96
C HIS A 264 2.50 2.20 -9.31
N ILE A 265 3.10 2.82 -8.27
CA ILE A 265 4.21 3.78 -8.43
C ILE A 265 5.49 3.03 -8.86
N SER A 266 5.57 2.60 -10.08
CA SER A 266 6.82 2.19 -10.73
C SER A 266 7.15 3.21 -11.81
N LYS A 267 8.42 3.58 -11.93
CA LYS A 267 8.94 4.75 -12.66
C LYS A 267 8.60 4.85 -14.16
N ASP A 268 7.92 3.88 -14.76
CA ASP A 268 7.76 3.82 -16.22
C ASP A 268 6.30 3.73 -16.72
N SER A 269 5.31 4.07 -15.91
CA SER A 269 3.91 4.06 -16.36
C SER A 269 3.44 5.41 -16.90
N SER A 270 4.02 5.88 -18.01
CA SER A 270 3.36 6.88 -18.85
C SER A 270 2.25 6.16 -19.64
N MET A 271 1.05 6.14 -19.08
CA MET A 271 -0.11 5.49 -19.71
C MET A 271 -0.97 6.45 -20.53
N SER A 272 -0.45 7.65 -20.85
CA SER A 272 -1.20 8.69 -21.57
C SER A 272 -1.66 8.29 -22.99
N ASP A 273 -1.11 7.23 -23.57
CA ASP A 273 -1.27 6.98 -25.00
C ASP A 273 -2.33 5.90 -25.35
N HIS A 274 -3.07 5.38 -24.36
CA HIS A 274 -3.92 4.21 -24.58
C HIS A 274 -5.38 4.36 -24.11
N PHE A 275 -5.83 5.60 -23.84
CA PHE A 275 -7.19 5.83 -23.38
C PHE A 275 -8.09 6.34 -24.49
N ASP A 276 -9.36 5.97 -24.42
CA ASP A 276 -10.40 6.51 -25.30
C ASP A 276 -10.53 8.03 -25.05
N ASN A 277 -10.22 8.84 -26.08
CA ASN A 277 -10.25 10.29 -25.99
C ASN A 277 -11.66 10.85 -25.71
N ASN A 278 -12.69 10.03 -25.82
CA ASN A 278 -14.09 10.42 -25.58
C ASN A 278 -14.50 10.26 -24.10
N VAL A 279 -13.62 9.68 -23.25
CA VAL A 279 -13.90 9.46 -21.84
C VAL A 279 -13.04 10.36 -20.96
N LYS A 280 -13.68 11.10 -20.06
CA LYS A 280 -12.94 11.94 -19.11
C LYS A 280 -12.21 11.04 -18.10
N MET A 281 -10.89 10.99 -18.23
CA MET A 281 -10.02 10.27 -17.31
C MET A 281 -8.89 11.17 -16.77
N ILE A 282 -8.53 10.97 -15.53
CA ILE A 282 -7.46 11.71 -14.85
C ILE A 282 -6.49 10.71 -14.23
N ASP A 283 -5.20 10.82 -14.60
CA ASP A 283 -4.15 10.01 -13.98
C ASP A 283 -3.84 10.49 -12.55
N MET A 284 -4.13 9.62 -11.60
CA MET A 284 -3.88 9.79 -10.17
C MET A 284 -2.69 8.96 -9.66
N THR A 285 -1.85 8.43 -10.54
CA THR A 285 -0.69 7.59 -10.15
C THR A 285 0.25 8.34 -9.20
N SER A 286 0.47 9.63 -9.44
CA SER A 286 1.30 10.50 -8.59
C SER A 286 0.55 11.09 -7.37
N TYR A 287 -0.76 10.85 -7.22
CA TYR A 287 -1.52 11.39 -6.10
C TYR A 287 -0.98 10.82 -4.77
N PRO A 288 -0.77 11.66 -3.73
CA PRO A 288 -0.01 11.23 -2.55
C PRO A 288 -0.63 10.09 -1.76
N ASP A 289 -1.94 10.13 -1.52
CA ASP A 289 -2.59 9.20 -0.59
C ASP A 289 -3.74 8.42 -1.25
N MET A 290 -3.64 7.11 -1.26
CA MET A 290 -4.69 6.22 -1.78
C MET A 290 -5.99 6.35 -0.99
N GLN A 291 -5.90 6.61 0.32
CA GLN A 291 -7.10 6.69 1.17
C GLN A 291 -7.99 7.88 0.80
N ASP A 292 -7.39 9.01 0.34
CA ASP A 292 -8.16 10.13 -0.19
C ASP A 292 -8.98 9.72 -1.41
N LEU A 293 -8.34 9.01 -2.35
CA LEU A 293 -9.00 8.56 -3.58
C LEU A 293 -10.11 7.54 -3.28
N LEU A 294 -9.88 6.62 -2.34
CA LEU A 294 -10.90 5.67 -1.90
C LEU A 294 -12.09 6.37 -1.23
N GLU A 295 -11.84 7.45 -0.49
CA GLU A 295 -12.91 8.23 0.14
C GLU A 295 -13.73 9.03 -0.88
N PHE A 296 -13.06 9.64 -1.87
CA PHE A 296 -13.72 10.47 -2.89
C PHE A 296 -14.45 9.65 -3.97
N ALA A 297 -13.95 8.47 -4.31
CA ALA A 297 -14.55 7.61 -5.30
C ALA A 297 -15.97 7.16 -4.89
N ASP A 298 -16.89 7.16 -5.85
CA ASP A 298 -18.22 6.60 -5.69
C ASP A 298 -18.26 5.11 -6.04
N VAL A 299 -17.33 4.68 -6.90
CA VAL A 299 -17.15 3.30 -7.33
C VAL A 299 -15.66 2.98 -7.37
N LEU A 300 -15.26 1.80 -6.85
CA LEU A 300 -13.93 1.25 -7.06
C LEU A 300 -14.00 0.12 -8.09
N VAL A 301 -13.16 0.18 -9.11
CA VAL A 301 -12.84 -0.95 -9.98
C VAL A 301 -11.38 -1.33 -9.73
N THR A 302 -11.14 -2.56 -9.36
CA THR A 302 -9.80 -3.08 -9.10
C THR A 302 -9.72 -4.56 -9.52
N ASP A 303 -8.60 -5.22 -9.21
CA ASP A 303 -8.40 -6.62 -9.53
C ASP A 303 -7.94 -7.41 -8.29
N TYR A 304 -6.63 -7.68 -8.18
CA TYR A 304 -6.02 -8.43 -7.07
C TYR A 304 -5.46 -7.51 -5.98
N SER A 305 -5.85 -6.24 -5.98
CA SER A 305 -5.37 -5.24 -5.01
C SER A 305 -6.04 -5.41 -3.65
N SER A 306 -5.25 -5.21 -2.59
CA SER A 306 -5.78 -5.15 -1.23
C SER A 306 -6.59 -3.89 -0.94
N SER A 307 -6.61 -2.90 -1.85
CA SER A 307 -7.42 -1.68 -1.71
C SER A 307 -8.91 -1.96 -1.62
N ILE A 308 -9.38 -3.09 -2.17
CA ILE A 308 -10.79 -3.49 -2.05
C ILE A 308 -11.22 -3.67 -0.60
N TRP A 309 -10.33 -4.17 0.27
CA TRP A 309 -10.63 -4.37 1.69
C TRP A 309 -10.78 -3.04 2.43
N ASP A 310 -9.94 -2.06 2.12
CA ASP A 310 -10.08 -0.71 2.67
C ASP A 310 -11.35 -0.04 2.14
N TYR A 311 -11.65 -0.22 0.85
CA TYR A 311 -12.83 0.37 0.22
C TYR A 311 -14.15 -0.22 0.74
N CYS A 312 -14.19 -1.50 1.11
CA CYS A 312 -15.37 -2.13 1.71
C CYS A 312 -15.87 -1.40 2.97
N ILE A 313 -14.98 -0.72 3.69
CA ILE A 313 -15.32 0.07 4.88
C ILE A 313 -16.25 1.25 4.51
N THR A 314 -16.11 1.79 3.31
CA THR A 314 -16.94 2.92 2.85
C THR A 314 -18.39 2.53 2.54
N ASN A 315 -18.70 1.24 2.46
CA ASN A 315 -19.99 0.69 2.02
C ASN A 315 -20.41 1.11 0.60
N LYS A 316 -19.49 1.61 -0.21
CA LYS A 316 -19.72 1.96 -1.61
C LYS A 316 -19.49 0.76 -2.53
N PRO A 317 -20.04 0.74 -3.77
CA PRO A 317 -19.89 -0.38 -4.70
C PRO A 317 -18.44 -0.54 -5.16
N GLY A 318 -17.92 -1.78 -5.06
CA GLY A 318 -16.62 -2.17 -5.57
C GLY A 318 -16.76 -3.32 -6.56
N PHE A 319 -16.02 -3.26 -7.67
CA PHE A 319 -16.02 -4.26 -8.73
C PHE A 319 -14.64 -4.84 -8.95
N LEU A 320 -14.60 -6.12 -9.31
CA LEU A 320 -13.37 -6.78 -9.75
C LEU A 320 -13.35 -6.96 -11.25
N PHE A 321 -12.32 -6.44 -11.86
CA PHE A 321 -11.97 -6.70 -13.24
C PHE A 321 -10.74 -7.59 -13.29
N VAL A 322 -10.94 -8.88 -13.59
CA VAL A 322 -9.92 -9.94 -13.50
C VAL A 322 -9.83 -10.75 -14.81
N PRO A 323 -9.45 -10.12 -15.92
CA PRO A 323 -9.43 -10.78 -17.23
C PRO A 323 -8.39 -11.89 -17.32
N ASP A 324 -7.34 -11.82 -16.54
CA ASP A 324 -6.18 -12.72 -16.53
C ASP A 324 -6.13 -13.66 -15.32
N LEU A 325 -7.28 -13.98 -14.70
CA LEU A 325 -7.36 -14.75 -13.45
C LEU A 325 -6.56 -16.07 -13.49
N LYS A 326 -6.66 -16.82 -14.59
CA LYS A 326 -5.95 -18.10 -14.74
C LYS A 326 -4.43 -17.91 -14.74
N GLN A 327 -3.94 -16.93 -15.50
CA GLN A 327 -2.53 -16.59 -15.59
C GLN A 327 -2.00 -16.08 -14.25
N TYR A 328 -2.71 -15.15 -13.62
CA TYR A 328 -2.31 -14.59 -12.32
C TYR A 328 -2.24 -15.67 -11.22
N ASN A 329 -3.20 -16.62 -11.21
CA ASN A 329 -3.17 -17.74 -10.27
C ASN A 329 -1.99 -18.69 -10.53
N SER A 330 -1.63 -18.92 -11.82
CA SER A 330 -0.46 -19.71 -12.18
C SER A 330 0.84 -19.07 -11.69
N ASP A 331 0.99 -17.77 -11.88
CA ASP A 331 2.23 -17.04 -11.60
C ASP A 331 2.40 -16.71 -10.11
N ARG A 332 1.38 -16.17 -9.49
CA ARG A 332 1.39 -15.76 -8.08
C ARG A 332 0.72 -16.75 -7.16
N GLY A 333 -0.50 -17.18 -7.50
CA GLY A 333 -1.34 -18.05 -6.69
C GLY A 333 -2.10 -17.29 -5.58
N PHE A 334 -3.13 -17.99 -5.08
CA PHE A 334 -3.99 -17.51 -4.00
C PHE A 334 -3.91 -18.45 -2.81
N TYR A 335 -4.22 -17.94 -1.63
CA TYR A 335 -4.47 -18.78 -0.45
C TYR A 335 -5.86 -19.45 -0.54
N PRO A 336 -6.12 -20.58 0.19
CA PRO A 336 -7.34 -21.39 0.05
C PRO A 336 -8.67 -20.66 0.25
N ILE A 337 -8.69 -19.50 0.89
CA ILE A 337 -9.84 -18.61 0.89
C ILE A 337 -9.66 -17.63 -0.25
N GLY A 338 -9.91 -18.11 -1.46
CA GLY A 338 -9.72 -17.34 -2.67
C GLY A 338 -10.72 -16.19 -2.84
N LEU A 339 -10.58 -15.50 -3.94
CA LEU A 339 -11.41 -14.38 -4.41
C LEU A 339 -12.94 -14.61 -4.20
N CYS A 340 -13.40 -15.85 -4.27
CA CYS A 340 -14.84 -16.19 -4.16
C CYS A 340 -15.49 -15.83 -2.81
N HIS A 341 -14.73 -15.73 -1.72
CA HIS A 341 -15.26 -15.40 -0.39
C HIS A 341 -15.05 -13.95 0.01
N ALA A 342 -14.24 -13.22 -0.78
CA ALA A 342 -13.88 -11.83 -0.50
C ALA A 342 -14.92 -10.82 -0.99
N TYR A 343 -15.87 -11.25 -1.83
CA TYR A 343 -16.73 -10.37 -2.59
C TYR A 343 -18.20 -10.68 -2.35
N VAL A 344 -18.67 -10.33 -1.18
CA VAL A 344 -20.11 -10.32 -0.90
C VAL A 344 -20.56 -8.86 -0.99
N SER A 345 -21.28 -8.54 -2.07
CA SER A 345 -22.07 -7.31 -2.09
C SER A 345 -23.14 -7.41 -0.98
N ARG A 346 -23.57 -6.28 -0.43
CA ARG A 346 -24.63 -6.20 0.60
C ARG A 346 -25.91 -6.99 0.30
N ASN A 347 -26.09 -7.48 -0.93
CA ASN A 347 -27.29 -8.16 -1.41
C ASN A 347 -27.07 -9.64 -1.74
N ASN A 348 -26.04 -10.31 -1.21
CA ASN A 348 -25.74 -11.74 -1.45
C ASN A 348 -25.68 -12.14 -2.93
N ARG A 349 -25.41 -11.23 -3.85
CA ARG A 349 -25.25 -11.55 -5.27
C ARG A 349 -23.76 -11.72 -5.59
N PRO A 350 -23.35 -12.87 -6.16
CA PRO A 350 -21.98 -13.11 -6.54
C PRO A 350 -21.53 -12.08 -7.59
N ILE A 351 -20.33 -11.51 -7.39
CA ILE A 351 -19.66 -10.74 -8.42
C ILE A 351 -19.17 -11.72 -9.47
N MET A 352 -19.60 -11.54 -10.71
CA MET A 352 -19.38 -12.50 -11.78
C MET A 352 -17.92 -12.63 -12.20
N HIS A 353 -17.50 -13.86 -12.44
CA HIS A 353 -16.19 -14.23 -13.00
C HIS A 353 -16.20 -14.08 -14.52
N GLY A 354 -15.21 -13.40 -15.07
CA GLY A 354 -14.69 -13.45 -16.45
C GLY A 354 -15.69 -13.34 -17.59
N ASN A 355 -15.44 -12.47 -18.54
CA ASN A 355 -16.08 -12.34 -19.89
C ASN A 355 -17.62 -12.41 -20.00
N GLN A 356 -18.35 -12.28 -18.91
CA GLN A 356 -19.78 -12.02 -18.96
C GLN A 356 -20.00 -10.56 -18.64
N ASN A 357 -20.70 -9.85 -19.53
CA ASN A 357 -21.06 -8.46 -19.42
C ASN A 357 -21.40 -8.06 -17.98
N ILE A 358 -20.52 -7.28 -17.37
CA ILE A 358 -20.66 -6.71 -16.00
C ILE A 358 -22.02 -5.98 -15.87
N PHE A 359 -22.64 -5.63 -17.01
CA PHE A 359 -23.81 -4.77 -17.12
C PHE A 359 -25.08 -5.47 -17.64
N SER A 360 -25.04 -6.77 -17.93
CA SER A 360 -26.17 -7.47 -18.57
C SER A 360 -27.15 -8.12 -17.57
N ARG A 361 -27.55 -7.43 -16.49
CA ARG A 361 -28.77 -7.80 -15.76
C ARG A 361 -29.56 -6.54 -15.40
N LYS A 362 -30.71 -6.45 -16.03
CA LYS A 362 -31.83 -5.56 -15.67
C LYS A 362 -32.30 -5.82 -14.25
#